data_7ca5c26e9b562a0ab19515ff6c94a836
#
_entry.id   7ca5c26e9b562a0ab19515ff6c94a836
#
_cell.length_a   1.000
_cell.length_b   1.000
_cell.length_c   1.000
_cell.angle_alpha   90.00
_cell.angle_beta   90.00
_cell.angle_gamma   90.00
#
_symmetry.space_group_name_H-M   'P 1'
#
loop_
_entity.id
_entity.type
_entity.pdbx_description
1 polymer ?
#
loop_
_entity_poly.entity_id
_entity_poly.type
_entity_poly.pdbx_seq_one_letter_code
_entity_poly.pdbx_strand_id
1 'polypeptide(L)'
;TPTTLYAGTWGGVFKSTDGGGSWSAVNTGLTSTWVYALAIDPATPTTLYAGTYGGGVFKSTDGGGSWSAANTGLTNPYVFALAIDPATPTTLYAGTSYGGVFKSTDGGGSWSTANTGLTATWVYVYALAIDPATPTTLYAGTWGGGVFKSTDGGGSWSAVNTGLTNTNVWALAIDPATPTTLYAGTDGGGVFSIQQVEYRVYLPLIRRGQ
;
A
#
# COMPACT_ATOMS: atom_id res chain seq x y z
N THR A 1 3.21 8.87 22.32
CA THR A 1 2.30 7.86 21.74
C THR A 1 1.15 8.59 21.05
N PRO A 2 0.83 8.33 19.80
CA PRO A 2 -0.31 8.95 19.15
C PRO A 2 -1.59 8.55 19.90
N THR A 3 -2.42 9.53 20.25
CA THR A 3 -3.73 9.31 20.88
C THR A 3 -4.86 9.19 19.86
N THR A 4 -4.63 9.70 18.64
CA THR A 4 -5.60 9.60 17.55
C THR A 4 -5.34 8.35 16.72
N LEU A 5 -6.36 7.50 16.63
CA LEU A 5 -6.37 6.25 15.88
C LEU A 5 -7.57 6.20 14.94
N TYR A 6 -7.41 5.47 13.83
CA TYR A 6 -8.50 5.21 12.88
C TYR A 6 -8.60 3.71 12.61
N ALA A 7 -9.82 3.21 12.52
CA ALA A 7 -10.13 1.82 12.19
C ALA A 7 -11.11 1.77 11.01
N GLY A 8 -10.69 1.09 9.93
CA GLY A 8 -11.56 0.73 8.80
C GLY A 8 -12.28 -0.58 9.11
N THR A 9 -13.58 -0.58 8.92
CA THR A 9 -14.46 -1.73 9.21
C THR A 9 -15.51 -1.90 8.12
N TRP A 10 -16.33 -2.93 8.21
CA TRP A 10 -17.51 -3.08 7.34
C TRP A 10 -18.63 -2.07 7.67
N GLY A 11 -18.54 -1.38 8.82
CA GLY A 11 -19.45 -0.30 9.22
C GLY A 11 -18.93 1.10 8.92
N GLY A 12 -17.81 1.23 8.21
CA GLY A 12 -17.17 2.49 7.86
C GLY A 12 -15.87 2.74 8.62
N VAL A 13 -15.51 4.01 8.75
CA VAL A 13 -14.34 4.48 9.48
C VAL A 13 -14.76 4.90 10.89
N PHE A 14 -14.00 4.42 11.87
CA PHE A 14 -14.12 4.84 13.27
C PHE A 14 -12.85 5.55 13.69
N LYS A 15 -13.02 6.58 14.53
CA LYS A 15 -11.93 7.40 15.09
C LYS A 15 -11.93 7.29 16.61
N SER A 16 -10.75 7.12 17.18
CA SER A 16 -10.47 7.31 18.59
C SER A 16 -9.56 8.52 18.79
N THR A 17 -9.75 9.27 19.86
CA THR A 17 -8.87 10.40 20.26
C THR A 17 -8.24 10.19 21.63
N ASP A 18 -8.46 9.03 22.24
CA ASP A 18 -8.00 8.65 23.58
C ASP A 18 -7.13 7.38 23.60
N GLY A 19 -6.49 7.09 22.47
CA GLY A 19 -5.59 5.92 22.35
C GLY A 19 -6.30 4.58 22.28
N GLY A 20 -7.56 4.56 21.84
CA GLY A 20 -8.39 3.37 21.67
C GLY A 20 -9.36 3.09 22.81
N GLY A 21 -9.46 3.99 23.80
CA GLY A 21 -10.39 3.87 24.91
C GLY A 21 -11.85 3.99 24.49
N SER A 22 -12.12 4.86 23.49
CA SER A 22 -13.46 5.01 22.90
C SER A 22 -13.35 5.25 21.38
N TRP A 23 -14.40 4.87 20.64
CA TRP A 23 -14.46 4.98 19.18
C TRP A 23 -15.78 5.62 18.73
N SER A 24 -15.70 6.55 17.80
CA SER A 24 -16.85 7.21 17.17
C SER A 24 -16.81 7.02 15.66
N ALA A 25 -17.95 6.78 15.04
CA ALA A 25 -18.06 6.68 13.60
C ALA A 25 -17.84 8.06 12.95
N VAL A 26 -17.04 8.09 11.88
CA VAL A 26 -16.68 9.29 11.11
C VAL A 26 -16.90 9.04 9.63
N ASN A 27 -18.18 8.90 9.20
CA ASN A 27 -18.58 8.39 7.89
C ASN A 27 -19.27 9.42 6.99
N THR A 28 -19.34 10.69 7.37
CA THR A 28 -20.02 11.73 6.58
C THR A 28 -19.43 11.80 5.16
N GLY A 29 -20.27 11.56 4.12
CA GLY A 29 -19.83 11.53 2.72
C GLY A 29 -19.24 10.21 2.23
N LEU A 30 -19.02 9.23 3.12
CA LEU A 30 -18.56 7.89 2.75
C LEU A 30 -19.76 7.08 2.23
N THR A 31 -19.87 6.92 0.91
CA THR A 31 -21.02 6.23 0.28
C THR A 31 -20.87 4.70 0.25
N SER A 32 -19.66 4.16 0.51
CA SER A 32 -19.40 2.75 0.73
C SER A 32 -18.74 2.57 2.10
N THR A 33 -19.36 1.77 2.97
CA THR A 33 -18.93 1.58 4.37
C THR A 33 -18.03 0.35 4.56
N TRP A 34 -17.82 -0.48 3.54
CA TRP A 34 -16.90 -1.61 3.64
C TRP A 34 -15.47 -1.13 3.40
N VAL A 35 -14.80 -0.70 4.47
CA VAL A 35 -13.44 -0.14 4.43
C VAL A 35 -12.42 -1.23 4.69
N TYR A 36 -11.60 -1.50 3.69
CA TYR A 36 -10.53 -2.52 3.75
C TYR A 36 -9.14 -1.93 3.99
N ALA A 37 -8.92 -0.68 3.60
CA ALA A 37 -7.64 -0.01 3.75
C ALA A 37 -7.81 1.42 4.23
N LEU A 38 -6.93 1.85 5.11
CA LEU A 38 -6.78 3.24 5.54
C LEU A 38 -5.32 3.64 5.39
N ALA A 39 -5.11 4.86 4.89
CA ALA A 39 -3.79 5.47 4.84
C ALA A 39 -3.88 6.92 5.35
N ILE A 40 -2.90 7.33 6.15
CA ILE A 40 -2.79 8.68 6.73
C ILE A 40 -1.58 9.34 6.10
N ASP A 41 -1.74 10.56 5.61
CA ASP A 41 -0.64 11.38 5.14
C ASP A 41 0.28 11.72 6.32
N PRO A 42 1.54 11.27 6.33
CA PRO A 42 2.45 11.50 7.46
C PRO A 42 2.85 12.98 7.64
N ALA A 43 2.79 13.77 6.55
CA ALA A 43 3.11 15.19 6.59
C ALA A 43 1.90 16.04 7.02
N THR A 44 0.68 15.59 6.69
CA THR A 44 -0.58 16.26 7.00
C THR A 44 -1.58 15.25 7.56
N PRO A 45 -1.50 14.90 8.88
CA PRO A 45 -2.29 13.80 9.46
C PRO A 45 -3.81 14.00 9.48
N THR A 46 -4.31 15.18 9.10
CA THR A 46 -5.73 15.42 8.82
C THR A 46 -6.17 14.93 7.44
N THR A 47 -5.21 14.62 6.55
CA THR A 47 -5.48 14.01 5.25
C THR A 47 -5.43 12.49 5.37
N LEU A 48 -6.56 11.84 5.06
CA LEU A 48 -6.73 10.40 5.10
C LEU A 48 -7.30 9.88 3.79
N TYR A 49 -7.01 8.63 3.51
CA TYR A 49 -7.57 7.90 2.37
C TYR A 49 -8.18 6.59 2.87
N ALA A 50 -9.37 6.26 2.39
CA ALA A 50 -10.08 5.02 2.68
C ALA A 50 -10.30 4.25 1.37
N GLY A 51 -9.76 3.03 1.30
CA GLY A 51 -10.02 2.07 0.23
C GLY A 51 -11.22 1.21 0.60
N THR A 52 -12.21 1.14 -0.29
CA THR A 52 -13.50 0.51 -0.01
C THR A 52 -13.85 -0.58 -1.00
N TYR A 53 -14.75 -1.47 -0.60
CA TYR A 53 -15.33 -2.47 -1.49
C TYR A 53 -16.49 -1.85 -2.28
N GLY A 54 -16.24 -1.61 -3.56
CA GLY A 54 -17.23 -1.10 -4.52
C GLY A 54 -17.37 0.42 -4.60
N GLY A 55 -16.77 1.20 -3.67
CA GLY A 55 -16.80 2.67 -3.71
C GLY A 55 -15.50 3.31 -4.21
N GLY A 56 -14.45 2.52 -4.40
CA GLY A 56 -13.13 3.01 -4.73
C GLY A 56 -12.38 3.62 -3.56
N VAL A 57 -11.68 4.72 -3.80
CA VAL A 57 -10.94 5.51 -2.81
C VAL A 57 -11.76 6.73 -2.40
N PHE A 58 -11.85 6.97 -1.10
CA PHE A 58 -12.35 8.22 -0.52
C PHE A 58 -11.22 8.96 0.17
N LYS A 59 -11.26 10.30 0.08
CA LYS A 59 -10.30 11.21 0.72
C LYS A 59 -11.02 12.10 1.74
N SER A 60 -10.41 12.26 2.90
CA SER A 60 -10.75 13.29 3.90
C SER A 60 -9.57 14.24 4.05
N THR A 61 -9.81 15.53 4.28
CA THR A 61 -8.80 16.55 4.59
C THR A 61 -9.00 17.19 5.94
N ASP A 62 -9.97 16.71 6.71
CA ASP A 62 -10.41 17.27 8.00
C ASP A 62 -10.35 16.24 9.15
N GLY A 63 -9.49 15.21 9.01
CA GLY A 63 -9.32 14.19 10.04
C GLY A 63 -10.50 13.24 10.16
N GLY A 64 -11.17 12.94 9.05
CA GLY A 64 -12.32 12.05 8.98
C GLY A 64 -13.67 12.74 9.18
N GLY A 65 -13.73 14.07 9.36
CA GLY A 65 -14.99 14.79 9.55
C GLY A 65 -15.90 14.68 8.33
N SER A 66 -15.30 14.70 7.13
CA SER A 66 -16.01 14.48 5.86
C SER A 66 -15.15 13.73 4.85
N TRP A 67 -15.80 12.97 3.96
CA TRP A 67 -15.16 12.19 2.92
C TRP A 67 -15.74 12.55 1.54
N SER A 68 -14.88 12.58 0.54
CA SER A 68 -15.23 12.74 -0.87
C SER A 68 -14.57 11.66 -1.72
N ALA A 69 -15.26 11.22 -2.77
CA ALA A 69 -14.71 10.23 -3.69
C ALA A 69 -13.49 10.80 -4.44
N ALA A 70 -12.42 10.01 -4.54
CA ALA A 70 -11.16 10.33 -5.21
C ALA A 70 -10.84 9.22 -6.23
N ASN A 71 -11.67 9.11 -7.29
CA ASN A 71 -11.72 7.94 -8.18
C ASN A 71 -11.43 8.24 -9.66
N THR A 72 -11.07 9.47 -10.03
CA THR A 72 -10.79 9.81 -11.44
C THR A 72 -9.68 8.90 -11.99
N GLY A 73 -9.97 8.12 -13.04
CA GLY A 73 -9.03 7.16 -13.63
C GLY A 73 -8.89 5.82 -12.87
N LEU A 74 -9.46 5.68 -11.67
CA LEU A 74 -9.53 4.40 -10.96
C LEU A 74 -10.65 3.54 -11.57
N THR A 75 -10.30 2.68 -12.49
CA THR A 75 -11.27 1.87 -13.24
C THR A 75 -11.79 0.64 -12.47
N ASN A 76 -11.22 0.35 -11.30
CA ASN A 76 -11.67 -0.74 -10.43
C ASN A 76 -12.03 -0.20 -9.03
N PRO A 77 -13.30 -0.32 -8.58
CA PRO A 77 -13.77 0.27 -7.33
C PRO A 77 -13.52 -0.62 -6.10
N TYR A 78 -12.96 -1.81 -6.25
CA TYR A 78 -12.70 -2.75 -5.16
C TYR A 78 -11.27 -2.58 -4.66
N VAL A 79 -11.06 -1.69 -3.69
CA VAL A 79 -9.73 -1.32 -3.17
C VAL A 79 -9.46 -2.04 -1.86
N PHE A 80 -8.44 -2.91 -1.84
CA PHE A 80 -8.07 -3.72 -0.67
C PHE A 80 -6.81 -3.21 0.05
N ALA A 81 -5.94 -2.48 -0.65
CA ALA A 81 -4.72 -1.94 -0.09
C ALA A 81 -4.50 -0.49 -0.52
N LEU A 82 -3.95 0.31 0.38
CA LEU A 82 -3.50 1.67 0.11
C LEU A 82 -2.11 1.86 0.72
N ALA A 83 -1.23 2.55 0.00
CA ALA A 83 0.06 2.98 0.49
C ALA A 83 0.35 4.40 0.05
N ILE A 84 0.97 5.20 0.93
CA ILE A 84 1.39 6.59 0.69
C ILE A 84 2.91 6.61 0.72
N ASP A 85 3.52 7.25 -0.27
CA ASP A 85 4.96 7.52 -0.27
C ASP A 85 5.27 8.52 0.86
N PRO A 86 6.04 8.13 1.88
CA PRO A 86 6.30 8.98 3.03
C PRO A 86 7.18 10.21 2.70
N ALA A 87 7.96 10.16 1.62
CA ALA A 87 8.80 11.27 1.17
C ALA A 87 8.02 12.23 0.26
N THR A 88 7.02 11.71 -0.48
CA THR A 88 6.19 12.49 -1.40
C THR A 88 4.72 12.09 -1.22
N PRO A 89 4.01 12.61 -0.19
CA PRO A 89 2.67 12.15 0.18
C PRO A 89 1.57 12.37 -0.87
N THR A 90 1.85 13.12 -1.93
CA THR A 90 0.98 13.21 -3.11
C THR A 90 1.05 11.95 -3.99
N THR A 91 2.06 11.09 -3.78
CA THR A 91 2.18 9.79 -4.46
C THR A 91 1.53 8.70 -3.62
N LEU A 92 0.51 8.06 -4.21
CA LEU A 92 -0.25 6.98 -3.58
C LEU A 92 -0.32 5.77 -4.49
N TYR A 93 -0.52 4.62 -3.88
CA TYR A 93 -0.76 3.35 -4.58
C TYR A 93 -2.02 2.70 -4.01
N ALA A 94 -2.87 2.18 -4.90
CA ALA A 94 -4.07 1.44 -4.56
C ALA A 94 -3.99 0.03 -5.15
N GLY A 95 -4.06 -0.98 -4.29
CA GLY A 95 -4.19 -2.38 -4.66
C GLY A 95 -5.65 -2.77 -4.79
N THR A 96 -6.02 -3.37 -5.92
CA THR A 96 -7.42 -3.64 -6.25
C THR A 96 -7.68 -5.11 -6.54
N SER A 97 -8.99 -5.47 -6.56
CA SER A 97 -9.48 -6.74 -7.06
C SER A 97 -9.46 -6.73 -8.59
N TYR A 98 -8.77 -7.67 -9.23
CA TYR A 98 -8.69 -7.83 -10.69
C TYR A 98 -8.08 -6.65 -11.48
N GLY A 99 -7.85 -5.48 -10.86
CA GLY A 99 -7.30 -4.30 -11.53
C GLY A 99 -5.79 -4.14 -11.32
N GLY A 100 -5.20 -4.94 -10.43
CA GLY A 100 -3.80 -4.80 -10.02
C GLY A 100 -3.55 -3.57 -9.17
N VAL A 101 -2.46 -2.86 -9.45
CA VAL A 101 -2.04 -1.64 -8.75
C VAL A 101 -2.36 -0.41 -9.58
N PHE A 102 -2.95 0.60 -8.95
CA PHE A 102 -3.09 1.96 -9.48
C PHE A 102 -2.17 2.90 -8.73
N LYS A 103 -1.65 3.90 -9.44
CA LYS A 103 -0.80 4.96 -8.89
C LYS A 103 -1.44 6.33 -9.13
N SER A 104 -1.40 7.17 -8.11
CA SER A 104 -1.68 8.62 -8.18
C SER A 104 -0.39 9.38 -7.83
N THR A 105 -0.18 10.54 -8.45
CA THR A 105 0.93 11.47 -8.13
C THR A 105 0.43 12.86 -7.73
N ASP A 106 -0.88 13.01 -7.58
CA ASP A 106 -1.56 14.28 -7.31
C ASP A 106 -2.48 14.22 -6.07
N GLY A 107 -2.16 13.33 -5.12
CA GLY A 107 -2.90 13.20 -3.88
C GLY A 107 -4.30 12.61 -4.06
N GLY A 108 -4.46 11.68 -5.02
CA GLY A 108 -5.71 11.00 -5.32
C GLY A 108 -6.62 11.78 -6.28
N GLY A 109 -6.14 12.86 -6.88
CA GLY A 109 -6.90 13.61 -7.89
C GLY A 109 -7.13 12.81 -9.17
N SER A 110 -6.13 12.01 -9.56
CA SER A 110 -6.20 11.08 -10.68
C SER A 110 -5.38 9.82 -10.44
N TRP A 111 -5.80 8.71 -11.08
CA TRP A 111 -5.15 7.41 -10.99
C TRP A 111 -4.84 6.85 -12.36
N SER A 112 -3.71 6.16 -12.47
CA SER A 112 -3.30 5.40 -13.66
C SER A 112 -2.87 3.99 -13.25
N THR A 113 -2.98 3.03 -14.16
CA THR A 113 -2.54 1.65 -13.92
C THR A 113 -1.02 1.58 -13.80
N ALA A 114 -0.52 0.79 -12.85
CA ALA A 114 0.90 0.54 -12.59
C ALA A 114 1.14 -0.98 -12.52
N ASN A 115 0.91 -1.71 -13.62
CA ASN A 115 0.78 -3.17 -13.66
C ASN A 115 1.83 -3.89 -14.51
N THR A 116 2.77 -3.19 -15.14
CA THR A 116 3.79 -3.84 -15.98
C THR A 116 4.57 -4.88 -15.18
N GLY A 117 4.50 -6.17 -15.60
CA GLY A 117 5.17 -7.27 -14.92
C GLY A 117 4.36 -7.92 -13.77
N LEU A 118 3.19 -7.40 -13.39
CA LEU A 118 2.26 -8.12 -12.54
C LEU A 118 1.56 -9.22 -13.38
N THR A 119 2.14 -10.42 -13.42
CA THR A 119 1.79 -11.46 -14.39
C THR A 119 0.71 -12.44 -13.93
N ALA A 120 0.12 -12.25 -12.74
CA ALA A 120 -0.97 -13.11 -12.27
C ALA A 120 -2.25 -12.85 -13.08
N THR A 121 -2.90 -13.90 -13.56
CA THR A 121 -4.05 -13.87 -14.50
C THR A 121 -5.30 -13.17 -13.91
N TRP A 122 -5.38 -13.07 -12.58
CA TRP A 122 -6.43 -12.39 -11.80
C TRP A 122 -5.77 -11.75 -10.61
N VAL A 123 -5.20 -10.53 -10.79
CA VAL A 123 -4.39 -9.90 -9.75
C VAL A 123 -5.29 -9.25 -8.71
N TYR A 124 -5.57 -10.01 -7.62
CA TYR A 124 -6.00 -9.38 -6.36
C TYR A 124 -4.77 -8.90 -5.61
N VAL A 125 -4.65 -7.60 -5.37
CA VAL A 125 -3.58 -7.01 -4.56
C VAL A 125 -4.16 -6.71 -3.18
N TYR A 126 -3.82 -7.55 -2.20
CA TYR A 126 -4.33 -7.43 -0.83
C TYR A 126 -3.43 -6.63 0.09
N ALA A 127 -2.16 -6.51 -0.26
CA ALA A 127 -1.19 -5.77 0.54
C ALA A 127 -0.26 -4.95 -0.34
N LEU A 128 0.08 -3.75 0.11
CA LEU A 128 1.09 -2.88 -0.46
C LEU A 128 2.01 -2.40 0.66
N ALA A 129 3.32 -2.41 0.42
CA ALA A 129 4.31 -1.86 1.32
C ALA A 129 5.32 -1.03 0.53
N ILE A 130 5.71 0.13 1.07
CA ILE A 130 6.72 1.03 0.50
C ILE A 130 7.92 1.03 1.43
N ASP A 131 9.12 0.86 0.88
CA ASP A 131 10.36 1.02 1.64
C ASP A 131 10.52 2.48 2.06
N PRO A 132 10.49 2.81 3.36
CA PRO A 132 10.55 4.19 3.81
C PRO A 132 11.92 4.85 3.55
N ALA A 133 12.99 4.07 3.39
CA ALA A 133 14.33 4.56 3.10
C ALA A 133 14.53 4.78 1.59
N THR A 134 13.82 3.99 0.75
CA THR A 134 13.91 4.07 -0.71
C THR A 134 12.50 3.95 -1.29
N PRO A 135 11.68 5.03 -1.31
CA PRO A 135 10.27 4.97 -1.67
C PRO A 135 9.96 4.55 -3.12
N THR A 136 10.96 4.47 -3.99
CA THR A 136 10.84 3.83 -5.31
C THR A 136 10.76 2.31 -5.22
N THR A 137 11.12 1.72 -4.06
CA THR A 137 11.00 0.30 -3.79
C THR A 137 9.66 0.00 -3.13
N LEU A 138 8.85 -0.81 -3.80
CA LEU A 138 7.53 -1.21 -3.35
C LEU A 138 7.36 -2.73 -3.41
N TYR A 139 6.46 -3.23 -2.60
CA TYR A 139 6.05 -4.63 -2.61
C TYR A 139 4.53 -4.74 -2.70
N ALA A 140 4.06 -5.69 -3.50
CA ALA A 140 2.65 -6.04 -3.64
C ALA A 140 2.44 -7.51 -3.27
N GLY A 141 1.60 -7.75 -2.29
CA GLY A 141 1.13 -9.09 -1.90
C GLY A 141 -0.14 -9.42 -2.64
N THR A 142 -0.16 -10.56 -3.34
CA THR A 142 -1.23 -10.94 -4.24
C THR A 142 -1.85 -12.30 -3.89
N TRP A 143 -3.05 -12.55 -4.36
CA TRP A 143 -3.66 -13.88 -4.33
C TRP A 143 -3.13 -14.71 -5.48
N GLY A 144 -2.49 -15.84 -5.17
CA GLY A 144 -1.97 -16.79 -6.14
C GLY A 144 -0.66 -16.43 -6.80
N GLY A 145 -0.27 -15.15 -6.84
CA GLY A 145 0.99 -14.68 -7.46
C GLY A 145 2.15 -14.53 -6.49
N GLY A 146 1.88 -14.56 -5.19
CA GLY A 146 2.89 -14.31 -4.15
C GLY A 146 3.19 -12.84 -3.98
N VAL A 147 4.47 -12.52 -3.79
CA VAL A 147 4.99 -11.16 -3.59
C VAL A 147 5.67 -10.68 -4.86
N PHE A 148 5.31 -9.48 -5.29
CA PHE A 148 5.99 -8.75 -6.36
C PHE A 148 6.73 -7.55 -5.78
N LYS A 149 7.90 -7.24 -6.36
CA LYS A 149 8.74 -6.09 -6.05
C LYS A 149 8.83 -5.16 -7.25
N SER A 150 8.72 -3.86 -7.01
CA SER A 150 9.11 -2.79 -7.92
C SER A 150 10.29 -2.03 -7.32
N THR A 151 11.20 -1.51 -8.14
CA THR A 151 12.31 -0.64 -7.74
C THR A 151 12.27 0.71 -8.46
N ASP A 152 11.24 0.94 -9.24
CA ASP A 152 11.07 2.12 -10.11
C ASP A 152 9.74 2.87 -9.83
N GLY A 153 9.23 2.78 -8.59
CA GLY A 153 8.02 3.47 -8.17
C GLY A 153 6.76 2.94 -8.85
N GLY A 154 6.69 1.63 -9.09
CA GLY A 154 5.54 0.95 -9.70
C GLY A 154 5.56 0.94 -11.23
N GLY A 155 6.65 1.38 -11.87
CA GLY A 155 6.79 1.33 -13.32
C GLY A 155 6.85 -0.10 -13.85
N SER A 156 7.54 -0.99 -13.11
CA SER A 156 7.61 -2.42 -13.42
C SER A 156 7.69 -3.26 -12.14
N TRP A 157 7.22 -4.51 -12.24
CA TRP A 157 7.17 -5.47 -11.13
C TRP A 157 7.81 -6.79 -11.51
N SER A 158 8.47 -7.43 -10.56
CA SER A 158 9.03 -8.78 -10.67
C SER A 158 8.68 -9.61 -9.44
N ALA A 159 8.39 -10.91 -9.62
CA ALA A 159 8.09 -11.80 -8.51
C ALA A 159 9.32 -12.06 -7.65
N VAL A 160 9.15 -12.06 -6.31
CA VAL A 160 10.20 -12.31 -5.31
C VAL A 160 9.73 -13.41 -4.34
N ASN A 161 9.47 -14.60 -4.87
CA ASN A 161 8.80 -15.70 -4.18
C ASN A 161 9.75 -16.80 -3.66
N THR A 162 11.06 -16.62 -3.72
CA THR A 162 12.02 -17.62 -3.28
C THR A 162 11.80 -17.98 -1.81
N GLY A 163 11.52 -19.26 -1.53
CA GLY A 163 11.22 -19.76 -0.20
C GLY A 163 9.76 -19.56 0.25
N LEU A 164 8.93 -18.88 -0.53
CA LEU A 164 7.50 -18.72 -0.27
C LEU A 164 6.74 -19.96 -0.74
N THR A 165 6.26 -20.78 0.18
CA THR A 165 5.54 -22.03 -0.13
C THR A 165 4.04 -21.83 -0.30
N ASN A 166 3.50 -20.65 0.09
CA ASN A 166 2.12 -20.25 -0.13
C ASN A 166 2.07 -18.86 -0.77
N THR A 167 1.47 -18.76 -1.94
CA THR A 167 1.43 -17.56 -2.77
C THR A 167 0.17 -16.71 -2.60
N ASN A 168 -0.70 -17.06 -1.65
CA ASN A 168 -1.84 -16.21 -1.25
C ASN A 168 -1.40 -15.28 -0.12
N VAL A 169 -0.99 -14.07 -0.48
CA VAL A 169 -0.40 -13.09 0.46
C VAL A 169 -1.45 -12.05 0.86
N TRP A 170 -1.80 -12.01 2.15
CA TRP A 170 -2.78 -11.10 2.73
C TRP A 170 -2.17 -9.85 3.36
N ALA A 171 -0.93 -9.96 3.83
CA ALA A 171 -0.29 -8.87 4.57
C ALA A 171 1.20 -8.79 4.22
N LEU A 172 1.74 -7.59 4.21
CA LEU A 172 3.16 -7.29 4.07
C LEU A 172 3.59 -6.31 5.15
N ALA A 173 4.79 -6.52 5.68
CA ALA A 173 5.45 -5.56 6.57
C ALA A 173 6.94 -5.51 6.25
N ILE A 174 7.48 -4.30 6.13
CA ILE A 174 8.92 -4.07 5.99
C ILE A 174 9.48 -3.80 7.38
N ASP A 175 10.62 -4.41 7.72
CA ASP A 175 11.34 -4.08 8.94
C ASP A 175 11.94 -2.66 8.80
N PRO A 176 11.51 -1.68 9.59
CA PRO A 176 12.01 -0.31 9.46
C PRO A 176 13.48 -0.15 9.86
N ALA A 177 14.01 -1.06 10.69
CA ALA A 177 15.40 -1.07 11.09
C ALA A 177 16.30 -1.76 10.05
N THR A 178 15.73 -2.74 9.32
CA THR A 178 16.43 -3.50 8.28
C THR A 178 15.51 -3.64 7.06
N PRO A 179 15.37 -2.58 6.23
CA PRO A 179 14.41 -2.56 5.11
C PRO A 179 14.63 -3.63 4.03
N THR A 180 15.77 -4.32 4.08
CA THR A 180 16.02 -5.51 3.27
C THR A 180 15.22 -6.73 3.74
N THR A 181 14.59 -6.67 4.91
CA THR A 181 13.74 -7.73 5.45
C THR A 181 12.26 -7.37 5.24
N LEU A 182 11.57 -8.20 4.46
CA LEU A 182 10.13 -8.14 4.24
C LEU A 182 9.47 -9.36 4.88
N TYR A 183 8.40 -9.14 5.60
CA TYR A 183 7.53 -10.19 6.13
C TYR A 183 6.26 -10.30 5.29
N ALA A 184 5.88 -11.53 4.92
CA ALA A 184 4.66 -11.83 4.18
C ALA A 184 3.76 -12.77 4.99
N GLY A 185 2.56 -12.31 5.34
CA GLY A 185 1.51 -13.11 5.95
C GLY A 185 0.66 -13.78 4.87
N THR A 186 0.52 -15.11 4.95
CA THR A 186 -0.14 -15.91 3.90
C THR A 186 -1.38 -16.64 4.42
N ASP A 187 -2.25 -17.04 3.50
CA ASP A 187 -3.46 -17.81 3.78
C ASP A 187 -3.12 -19.26 4.17
N GLY A 188 -3.17 -19.57 5.47
CA GLY A 188 -2.88 -20.91 5.99
C GLY A 188 -1.41 -21.33 6.00
N GLY A 189 -0.48 -20.53 5.43
CA GLY A 189 0.95 -20.83 5.39
C GLY A 189 1.77 -20.15 6.49
N GLY A 190 1.15 -19.29 7.29
CA GLY A 190 1.83 -18.52 8.34
C GLY A 190 2.55 -17.28 7.78
N VAL A 191 3.65 -16.89 8.45
CA VAL A 191 4.45 -15.72 8.10
C VAL A 191 5.80 -16.15 7.56
N PHE A 192 6.18 -15.60 6.42
CA PHE A 192 7.49 -15.81 5.77
C PHE A 192 8.32 -14.54 5.88
N SER A 193 9.63 -14.69 6.13
CA SER A 193 10.59 -13.61 5.98
C SER A 193 11.30 -13.73 4.64
N ILE A 194 11.34 -12.65 3.88
CA ILE A 194 12.00 -12.57 2.57
C ILE A 194 13.17 -11.62 2.72
N GLN A 195 14.40 -12.14 2.58
CA GLN A 195 15.60 -11.33 2.59
C GLN A 195 15.87 -10.79 1.18
N GLN A 196 15.96 -9.47 1.05
CA GLN A 196 16.33 -8.82 -0.19
C GLN A 196 17.86 -8.72 -0.26
N VAL A 197 18.47 -9.38 -1.24
CA VAL A 197 19.91 -9.29 -1.46
C VAL A 197 20.20 -7.98 -2.20
N GLU A 198 20.92 -7.06 -1.55
CA GLU A 198 21.49 -5.90 -2.24
C GLU A 198 22.74 -6.34 -2.99
N TYR A 199 22.70 -6.36 -4.30
CA TYR A 199 23.93 -6.50 -5.11
C TYR A 199 24.65 -5.15 -5.13
N ARG A 200 25.70 -5.00 -4.28
CA ARG A 200 26.63 -3.88 -4.41
C ARG A 200 27.58 -4.19 -5.55
N VAL A 201 27.43 -3.50 -6.66
CA VAL A 201 28.43 -3.55 -7.74
C VAL A 201 29.60 -2.68 -7.32
N TYR A 202 30.68 -3.30 -6.86
CA TYR A 202 31.96 -2.62 -6.69
C TYR A 202 32.58 -2.42 -8.08
N LEU A 203 32.48 -1.22 -8.64
CA LEU A 203 33.26 -0.85 -9.81
C LEU A 203 34.74 -0.79 -9.38
N PRO A 204 35.65 -1.54 -10.04
CA PRO A 204 37.05 -1.45 -9.74
C PRO A 204 37.54 -0.02 -10.04
N LEU A 205 38.23 0.59 -9.07
CA LEU A 205 38.93 1.85 -9.29
C LEU A 205 40.00 1.65 -10.36
N ILE A 206 39.75 2.08 -11.58
CA ILE A 206 40.77 2.17 -12.62
C ILE A 206 41.70 3.31 -12.23
N ARG A 207 42.86 2.99 -11.60
CA ARG A 207 43.94 3.97 -11.48
C ARG A 207 44.50 4.19 -12.88
N ARG A 208 44.32 5.40 -13.43
CA ARG A 208 45.10 5.85 -14.58
C ARG A 208 46.54 5.97 -14.08
N GLY A 209 47.42 5.10 -14.59
CA GLY A 209 48.86 5.26 -14.43
C GLY A 209 49.29 6.58 -15.06
N GLN A 210 50.16 7.28 -14.38
CA GLN A 210 50.96 8.39 -14.93
C GLN A 210 51.97 7.85 -15.94
#